data_2aa12527edd0aa94fd2641a91f12af5f
#
_entry.id   2aa12527edd0aa94fd2641a91f12af5f
#
_cell.length_a   1.000
_cell.length_b   1.000
_cell.length_c   1.000
_cell.angle_alpha   90.00
_cell.angle_beta   90.00
_cell.angle_gamma   90.00
#
_symmetry.space_group_name_H-M   'P 1'
#
loop_
_entity.id
_entity.type
_entity.pdbx_description
1 polymer ?
#
loop_
_entity_poly.entity_id
_entity_poly.type
_entity_poly.pdbx_seq_one_letter_code
_entity_poly.pdbx_strand_id
1 'polypeptide(L)'
;MQVNGYSWQLAVCRGGQWTANPATGMVGGDGHAGLIAKPGYTLPGANEGALIGRIGSNGTPFLIGAMGQLPRGQQGELQLCINDDLDGRYGAGLSDNQGSLSVEVRFGSL
;
A
#
# COMPACT_ATOMS: atom_id res chain seq x y z
N MET A 1 -2.15 -3.98 -13.53
CA MET A 1 -1.04 -3.36 -14.28
C MET A 1 0.19 -4.25 -14.23
N GLN A 2 0.77 -4.53 -15.36
CA GLN A 2 2.00 -5.32 -15.44
C GLN A 2 3.22 -4.44 -15.24
N VAL A 3 4.17 -4.89 -14.44
CA VAL A 3 5.43 -4.19 -14.25
C VAL A 3 6.57 -4.94 -14.90
N ASN A 4 7.54 -4.17 -15.37
CA ASN A 4 8.75 -4.67 -16.01
C ASN A 4 9.93 -4.41 -15.07
N GLY A 5 10.63 -5.46 -14.66
CA GLY A 5 11.76 -5.35 -13.72
C GLY A 5 12.97 -4.61 -14.26
N TYR A 6 13.00 -4.23 -15.54
CA TYR A 6 14.16 -3.61 -16.16
C TYR A 6 14.14 -2.08 -16.13
N SER A 7 12.97 -1.47 -16.00
CA SER A 7 12.87 -0.01 -15.94
C SER A 7 12.62 0.47 -14.52
N TRP A 8 13.00 1.72 -14.30
CA TRP A 8 12.69 2.41 -13.05
C TRP A 8 11.20 2.77 -13.04
N GLN A 9 10.52 2.49 -11.93
CA GLN A 9 9.09 2.74 -11.80
C GLN A 9 8.80 3.39 -10.45
N LEU A 10 7.93 4.40 -10.45
CA LEU A 10 7.57 5.16 -9.27
C LEU A 10 6.04 5.20 -9.15
N ALA A 11 5.51 4.83 -8.01
CA ALA A 11 4.10 5.00 -7.69
C ALA A 11 3.90 6.27 -6.89
N VAL A 12 2.94 7.10 -7.29
CA VAL A 12 2.68 8.41 -6.67
C VAL A 12 1.19 8.54 -6.38
N CYS A 13 0.84 8.86 -5.14
CA CYS A 13 -0.54 9.21 -4.78
C CYS A 13 -0.86 10.60 -5.32
N ARG A 14 -1.90 10.70 -6.13
CA ARG A 14 -2.33 11.96 -6.76
C ARG A 14 -3.49 12.62 -6.05
N GLY A 15 -4.15 11.94 -5.13
CA GLY A 15 -5.25 12.50 -4.39
C GLY A 15 -6.05 11.43 -3.69
N GLY A 16 -7.09 11.88 -2.98
CA GLY A 16 -7.93 11.00 -2.20
C GLY A 16 -7.44 10.82 -0.78
N GLN A 17 -8.30 10.21 0.01
CA GLN A 17 -7.98 9.79 1.37
C GLN A 17 -8.72 8.51 1.65
N TRP A 18 -8.16 7.69 2.50
CA TRP A 18 -8.79 6.47 2.98
C TRP A 18 -8.50 6.23 4.45
N THR A 19 -9.05 5.17 5.03
CA THR A 19 -8.73 4.77 6.39
C THR A 19 -8.87 3.27 6.56
N ALA A 20 -7.99 2.70 7.36
CA ALA A 20 -8.09 1.33 7.84
C ALA A 20 -9.06 1.22 9.03
N ASN A 21 -9.33 2.34 9.71
CA ASN A 21 -10.24 2.42 10.84
C ASN A 21 -10.83 3.83 10.92
N PRO A 22 -12.14 3.99 10.65
CA PRO A 22 -12.78 5.32 10.67
C PRO A 22 -12.58 6.08 11.97
N ALA A 23 -12.43 5.39 13.10
CA ALA A 23 -12.21 6.03 14.39
C ALA A 23 -10.87 6.77 14.49
N THR A 24 -9.90 6.44 13.64
CA THR A 24 -8.59 7.09 13.62
C THR A 24 -8.48 8.20 12.57
N GLY A 25 -9.52 8.42 11.78
CA GLY A 25 -9.58 9.46 10.76
C GLY A 25 -9.04 9.04 9.40
N MET A 26 -9.27 9.88 8.41
CA MET A 26 -8.84 9.67 7.03
C MET A 26 -7.39 10.10 6.85
N VAL A 27 -6.65 9.38 5.99
CA VAL A 27 -5.23 9.65 5.72
C VAL A 27 -4.93 9.47 4.24
N GLY A 28 -3.78 9.98 3.82
CA GLY A 28 -3.24 9.73 2.49
C GLY A 28 -2.42 8.44 2.43
N GLY A 29 -1.57 8.32 1.41
CA GLY A 29 -0.79 7.11 1.16
C GLY A 29 0.23 6.74 2.22
N ASP A 30 0.67 7.69 3.04
CA ASP A 30 1.61 7.40 4.14
C ASP A 30 0.96 6.75 5.36
N GLY A 31 -0.38 6.69 5.39
CA GLY A 31 -1.10 6.08 6.49
C GLY A 31 -1.10 6.91 7.77
N HIS A 32 -1.39 6.25 8.88
CA HIS A 32 -1.51 6.90 10.19
C HIS A 32 -0.15 6.96 10.87
N ALA A 33 0.43 8.16 10.95
CA ALA A 33 1.70 8.38 11.65
C ALA A 33 1.58 7.95 13.12
N GLY A 34 2.51 7.14 13.58
CA GLY A 34 2.52 6.66 14.97
C GLY A 34 1.67 5.44 15.24
N LEU A 35 0.88 4.97 14.27
CA LEU A 35 0.14 3.72 14.39
C LEU A 35 0.85 2.65 13.57
N ILE A 36 1.72 1.90 14.22
CA ILE A 36 2.55 0.91 13.54
C ILE A 36 1.80 -0.41 13.45
N ALA A 37 1.76 -0.97 12.25
CA ALA A 37 1.09 -2.22 11.98
C ALA A 37 1.71 -3.38 12.74
N LYS A 38 0.86 -4.22 13.33
CA LYS A 38 1.22 -5.39 14.13
C LYS A 38 1.34 -6.63 13.24
N PRO A 39 1.88 -7.73 13.77
CA PRO A 39 1.80 -9.02 13.07
C PRO A 39 0.34 -9.37 12.73
N GLY A 40 0.11 -9.85 11.51
CA GLY A 40 -1.23 -10.10 10.99
C GLY A 40 -1.73 -9.02 10.02
N TYR A 41 -1.11 -7.85 10.02
CA TYR A 41 -1.33 -6.84 8.99
C TYR A 41 -0.62 -7.24 7.69
N THR A 42 -1.00 -6.61 6.59
CA THR A 42 -0.38 -6.91 5.29
C THR A 42 1.12 -6.63 5.30
N LEU A 43 1.53 -5.52 5.92
CA LEU A 43 2.94 -5.17 6.07
C LEU A 43 3.20 -4.70 7.51
N PRO A 44 3.51 -5.65 8.42
CA PRO A 44 3.85 -5.30 9.80
C PRO A 44 5.08 -4.39 9.85
N GLY A 45 5.06 -3.45 10.80
CA GLY A 45 6.16 -2.51 10.97
C GLY A 45 6.02 -1.20 10.19
N ALA A 46 5.19 -1.17 9.16
CA ALA A 46 4.82 0.07 8.47
C ALA A 46 3.60 0.71 9.15
N ASN A 47 3.26 1.95 8.76
CA ASN A 47 2.10 2.60 9.32
C ASN A 47 0.81 1.87 8.95
N GLU A 48 -0.14 1.77 9.87
CA GLU A 48 -1.49 1.32 9.55
C GLU A 48 -2.12 2.29 8.56
N GLY A 49 -2.82 1.76 7.57
CA GLY A 49 -3.46 2.59 6.54
C GLY A 49 -2.54 3.05 5.42
N ALA A 50 -1.25 2.70 5.45
CA ALA A 50 -0.33 3.08 4.38
C ALA A 50 -0.65 2.35 3.07
N LEU A 51 -0.30 2.98 1.95
CA LEU A 51 -0.38 2.34 0.64
C LEU A 51 0.78 1.36 0.49
N ILE A 52 0.45 0.12 0.23
CA ILE A 52 1.42 -0.95 0.01
C ILE A 52 1.16 -1.61 -1.33
N GLY A 53 2.17 -2.29 -1.85
CA GLY A 53 2.07 -3.01 -3.10
C GLY A 53 2.76 -4.37 -3.02
N ARG A 54 2.46 -5.19 -4.01
CA ARG A 54 3.20 -6.42 -4.29
C ARG A 54 3.16 -6.67 -5.79
N ILE A 55 4.13 -7.42 -6.28
CA ILE A 55 4.20 -7.80 -7.69
C ILE A 55 3.91 -9.28 -7.80
N GLY A 56 2.77 -9.58 -8.43
CA GLY A 56 2.23 -10.95 -8.49
C GLY A 56 1.54 -11.36 -7.19
N SER A 57 0.66 -12.36 -7.27
CA SER A 57 -0.15 -12.81 -6.13
C SER A 57 0.67 -13.46 -5.02
N ASN A 58 1.89 -13.89 -5.32
CA ASN A 58 2.82 -14.47 -4.35
C ASN A 58 3.98 -13.51 -4.02
N GLY A 59 3.92 -12.25 -4.48
CA GLY A 59 4.97 -11.28 -4.23
C GLY A 59 5.02 -10.85 -2.77
N THR A 60 6.21 -10.47 -2.32
CA THR A 60 6.38 -9.92 -0.97
C THR A 60 5.87 -8.48 -0.94
N PRO A 61 4.99 -8.14 0.02
CA PRO A 61 4.51 -6.77 0.16
C PRO A 61 5.66 -5.79 0.44
N PHE A 62 5.53 -4.59 -0.10
CA PHE A 62 6.46 -3.49 0.12
C PHE A 62 5.72 -2.18 0.31
N LEU A 63 6.34 -1.24 1.02
CA LEU A 63 5.75 0.06 1.29
C LEU A 63 5.86 0.96 0.06
N ILE A 64 4.77 1.61 -0.30
CA ILE A 64 4.75 2.68 -1.29
C ILE A 64 4.62 4.04 -0.60
N GLY A 65 3.66 4.18 0.31
CA GLY A 65 3.39 5.46 0.95
C GLY A 65 2.78 6.46 -0.04
N ALA A 66 3.02 7.75 0.19
CA ALA A 66 2.57 8.81 -0.72
C ALA A 66 3.34 8.78 -2.04
N MET A 67 4.58 8.32 -2.02
CA MET A 67 5.44 8.17 -3.18
C MET A 67 6.47 7.08 -2.88
N GLY A 68 6.58 6.09 -3.74
CA GLY A 68 7.53 5.02 -3.54
C GLY A 68 8.00 4.39 -4.84
N GLN A 69 9.29 4.04 -4.87
CA GLN A 69 9.87 3.33 -6.00
C GLN A 69 9.51 1.84 -5.90
N LEU A 70 9.09 1.27 -7.03
CA LEU A 70 8.79 -0.16 -7.09
C LEU A 70 10.09 -0.96 -7.11
N PRO A 71 10.11 -2.16 -6.49
CA PRO A 71 11.31 -2.99 -6.51
C PRO A 71 11.74 -3.32 -7.92
N ARG A 72 13.04 -3.29 -8.17
CA ARG A 72 13.62 -3.71 -9.45
C ARG A 72 13.78 -5.21 -9.51
N GLY A 73 13.84 -5.74 -10.73
CA GLY A 73 14.11 -7.15 -10.96
C GLY A 73 12.91 -8.06 -10.81
N GLN A 74 11.72 -7.49 -10.57
CA GLN A 74 10.48 -8.25 -10.45
C GLN A 74 9.57 -7.92 -11.62
N GLN A 75 8.90 -8.95 -12.14
CA GLN A 75 7.93 -8.82 -13.22
C GLN A 75 6.63 -9.45 -12.79
N GLY A 76 5.52 -8.88 -13.23
CA GLY A 76 4.20 -9.39 -12.96
C GLY A 76 3.18 -8.28 -12.77
N GLU A 77 2.02 -8.63 -12.26
CA GLU A 77 0.97 -7.67 -12.01
C GLU A 77 1.22 -6.91 -10.71
N LEU A 78 1.22 -5.59 -10.80
CA LEU A 78 1.27 -4.74 -9.62
C LEU A 78 -0.10 -4.74 -8.94
N GLN A 79 -0.12 -5.13 -7.68
CA GLN A 79 -1.31 -5.13 -6.84
C GLN A 79 -1.11 -4.12 -5.71
N LEU A 80 -2.14 -3.35 -5.41
CA LEU A 80 -2.11 -2.30 -4.40
C LEU A 80 -3.15 -2.57 -3.33
N CYS A 81 -2.84 -2.19 -2.11
CA CYS A 81 -3.71 -2.44 -0.97
C CYS A 81 -3.42 -1.44 0.14
N ILE A 82 -4.39 -1.26 1.03
CA ILE A 82 -4.21 -0.57 2.30
C ILE A 82 -3.58 -1.50 3.32
N ASN A 83 -2.67 -0.98 4.15
CA ASN A 83 -2.06 -1.77 5.21
C ASN A 83 -3.02 -1.91 6.38
N ASP A 84 -3.66 -3.06 6.49
CA ASP A 84 -4.67 -3.33 7.50
C ASP A 84 -4.59 -4.78 7.99
N ASP A 85 -5.34 -5.06 9.05
CA ASP A 85 -5.49 -6.37 9.67
C ASP A 85 -6.29 -7.29 8.73
N LEU A 86 -5.60 -8.25 8.13
CA LEU A 86 -6.19 -9.11 7.11
C LEU A 86 -7.23 -10.09 7.68
N ASP A 87 -7.05 -10.50 8.95
CA ASP A 87 -7.84 -11.58 9.55
C ASP A 87 -8.91 -11.08 10.51
N GLY A 88 -8.99 -9.79 10.74
CA GLY A 88 -9.85 -9.25 11.78
C GLY A 88 -9.34 -9.57 13.19
N ARG A 89 -8.06 -9.92 13.33
CA ARG A 89 -7.45 -10.31 14.61
C ARG A 89 -7.56 -9.22 15.68
N TYR A 90 -7.46 -7.97 15.25
CA TYR A 90 -7.43 -6.82 16.14
C TYR A 90 -8.72 -5.98 16.06
N GLY A 91 -9.74 -6.44 15.33
CA GLY A 91 -10.98 -5.72 15.15
C GLY A 91 -11.77 -6.15 13.93
N ALA A 92 -12.30 -5.19 13.20
CA ALA A 92 -13.16 -5.46 12.04
C ALA A 92 -12.39 -5.93 10.79
N GLY A 93 -11.05 -5.90 10.81
CA GLY A 93 -10.25 -6.25 9.66
C GLY A 93 -10.46 -5.27 8.52
N LEU A 94 -10.72 -5.78 7.32
CA LEU A 94 -10.96 -4.93 6.14
C LEU A 94 -12.38 -4.39 6.04
N SER A 95 -13.30 -4.87 6.87
CA SER A 95 -14.73 -4.58 6.72
C SER A 95 -15.12 -3.15 7.06
N ASP A 96 -14.32 -2.43 7.84
CA ASP A 96 -14.55 -1.04 8.21
C ASP A 96 -13.74 -0.03 7.41
N ASN A 97 -13.04 -0.47 6.38
CA ASN A 97 -12.25 0.42 5.53
C ASN A 97 -13.15 1.35 4.73
N GLN A 98 -12.72 2.58 4.56
CA GLN A 98 -13.46 3.61 3.83
C GLN A 98 -12.50 4.42 2.96
N GLY A 99 -13.06 5.02 1.89
CA GLY A 99 -12.33 5.93 1.04
C GLY A 99 -11.51 5.24 -0.04
N SER A 100 -10.76 6.05 -0.79
CA SER A 100 -9.91 5.57 -1.86
C SER A 100 -8.78 6.54 -2.13
N LEU A 101 -7.71 6.01 -2.73
CA LEU A 101 -6.58 6.80 -3.22
C LEU A 101 -6.51 6.70 -4.74
N SER A 102 -6.10 7.78 -5.38
CA SER A 102 -5.73 7.78 -6.79
C SER A 102 -4.22 7.64 -6.88
N VAL A 103 -3.76 6.61 -7.60
CA VAL A 103 -2.34 6.27 -7.70
C VAL A 103 -1.92 6.31 -9.17
N GLU A 104 -0.84 7.03 -9.44
CA GLU A 104 -0.21 7.05 -10.76
C GLU A 104 1.11 6.29 -10.70
N VAL A 105 1.35 5.43 -11.68
CA VAL A 105 2.63 4.75 -11.82
C VAL A 105 3.37 5.37 -12.99
N ARG A 106 4.58 5.87 -12.73
CA ARG A 106 5.46 6.48 -13.72
C ARG A 106 6.61 5.56 -14.03
N PHE A 107 7.04 5.59 -15.29
CA PHE A 107 8.17 4.80 -15.77
C PHE A 107 9.31 5.75 -16.13
N GLY A 108 10.50 5.43 -15.61
CA GLY A 108 11.72 6.10 -16.01
C GLY A 108 12.45 5.31 -17.07
N SER A 109 13.10 5.99 -18.00
CA SER A 109 14.04 5.34 -18.92
C SER A 109 15.42 5.24 -18.26
N LEU A 110 16.09 4.16 -18.57
CA LEU A 110 17.44 3.94 -18.06
C LEU A 110 18.48 4.70 -18.89
#